data_8f494b2e203935e342fb223b64358f62
#
_entry.id   8f494b2e203935e342fb223b64358f62
#
_cell.length_a   1.000
_cell.length_b   1.000
_cell.length_c   1.000
_cell.angle_alpha   90.00
_cell.angle_beta   90.00
_cell.angle_gamma   90.00
#
_symmetry.space_group_name_H-M   'P 1'
#
loop_
_entity.id
_entity.type
_entity.pdbx_description
1 polymer ?
#
loop_
_entity_poly.entity_id
_entity_poly.type
_entity_poly.pdbx_seq_one_letter_code
_entity_poly.pdbx_strand_id
1 'polypeptide(L)'
;GFREIFEYIVDYFQKLRCDGVYFVVDRKLFAADEDTDFPVEGYDEKNLVVADGFENHKRMAFASVGELNRHLEETGSQNAYLFTPIHFREQSVGYLVMKNGRFLYDNPYYYDIHSTIVKTLETQFKQKQLENAANKLQMLYNRDPLTGICNRIAYTDIIRPAFAKYQEKGIACALVFVDADDFKSVNDTYGHEFGDQVLIRIAQVLEEECPQQGYVCRYGGDEFIG
;
A
#
# COMPACT_ATOMS: atom_id res chain seq x y z
N GLY A 1 4.83 -9.59 -0.12
CA GLY A 1 4.98 -8.17 -0.56
C GLY A 1 6.39 -7.82 -0.99
N PHE A 2 6.68 -6.55 -1.29
CA PHE A 2 8.02 -6.12 -1.77
C PHE A 2 9.16 -6.52 -0.84
N ARG A 3 8.97 -6.43 0.47
CA ARG A 3 9.99 -6.80 1.45
C ARG A 3 10.43 -8.25 1.28
N GLU A 4 9.51 -9.18 1.16
CA GLU A 4 9.79 -10.61 0.94
C GLU A 4 10.49 -10.85 -0.40
N ILE A 5 10.13 -10.09 -1.44
CA ILE A 5 10.79 -10.17 -2.75
C ILE A 5 12.24 -9.75 -2.64
N PHE A 6 12.53 -8.60 -2.00
CA PHE A 6 13.92 -8.16 -1.80
C PHE A 6 14.70 -9.16 -0.94
N GLU A 7 14.11 -9.67 0.13
CA GLU A 7 14.70 -10.71 0.98
C GLU A 7 15.09 -11.95 0.16
N TYR A 8 14.17 -12.43 -0.68
CA TYR A 8 14.42 -13.58 -1.54
C TYR A 8 15.53 -13.32 -2.57
N ILE A 9 15.52 -12.14 -3.19
CA ILE A 9 16.52 -11.77 -4.20
C ILE A 9 17.89 -11.65 -3.54
N VAL A 10 17.98 -11.00 -2.38
CA VAL A 10 19.24 -10.86 -1.62
C VAL A 10 19.78 -12.23 -1.22
N ASP A 11 18.95 -13.14 -0.73
CA ASP A 11 19.35 -14.50 -0.38
C ASP A 11 19.80 -15.30 -1.61
N TYR A 12 19.23 -15.03 -2.78
CA TYR A 12 19.69 -15.63 -4.04
C TYR A 12 21.10 -15.13 -4.41
N PHE A 13 21.35 -13.80 -4.33
CA PHE A 13 22.66 -13.23 -4.62
C PHE A 13 23.74 -13.67 -3.64
N GLN A 14 23.40 -13.97 -2.38
CA GLN A 14 24.35 -14.52 -1.41
C GLN A 14 24.93 -15.89 -1.83
N LYS A 15 24.21 -16.64 -2.67
CA LYS A 15 24.65 -17.94 -3.22
C LYS A 15 25.54 -17.78 -4.46
N LEU A 16 25.58 -16.57 -5.03
CA LEU A 16 26.45 -16.24 -6.15
C LEU A 16 27.81 -15.75 -5.66
N ARG A 17 28.81 -15.76 -6.55
CA ARG A 17 30.17 -15.27 -6.22
C ARG A 17 30.22 -13.75 -6.31
N CYS A 18 29.61 -13.05 -5.36
CA CYS A 18 29.72 -11.61 -5.16
C CYS A 18 29.89 -11.32 -3.67
N ASP A 19 30.63 -10.27 -3.36
CA ASP A 19 30.93 -9.90 -1.97
C ASP A 19 29.80 -9.07 -1.35
N GLY A 20 28.96 -8.44 -2.16
CA GLY A 20 27.82 -7.68 -1.67
C GLY A 20 26.84 -7.25 -2.79
N VAL A 21 25.60 -7.02 -2.39
CA VAL A 21 24.56 -6.46 -3.23
C VAL A 21 23.69 -5.52 -2.41
N TYR A 22 23.32 -4.39 -2.99
CA TYR A 22 22.42 -3.41 -2.38
C TYR A 22 21.35 -2.97 -3.38
N PHE A 23 20.11 -2.94 -2.95
CA PHE A 23 18.98 -2.45 -3.71
C PHE A 23 18.62 -1.05 -3.25
N VAL A 24 18.75 -0.08 -4.13
CA VAL A 24 18.33 1.30 -3.91
C VAL A 24 17.14 1.58 -4.81
N VAL A 25 16.00 1.93 -4.21
CA VAL A 25 14.75 2.15 -4.95
C VAL A 25 14.04 3.41 -4.45
N ASP A 26 13.19 3.97 -5.30
CA ASP A 26 12.25 5.02 -4.88
C ASP A 26 11.23 4.43 -3.89
N ARG A 27 11.05 5.12 -2.74
CA ARG A 27 10.10 4.69 -1.68
C ARG A 27 8.66 4.59 -2.15
N LYS A 28 8.29 5.31 -3.20
CA LYS A 28 6.97 5.22 -3.82
C LYS A 28 6.64 3.82 -4.33
N LEU A 29 7.67 3.00 -4.64
CA LEU A 29 7.50 1.60 -5.01
C LEU A 29 6.69 0.82 -3.96
N PHE A 30 6.90 1.11 -2.67
CA PHE A 30 6.24 0.39 -1.58
C PHE A 30 4.79 0.86 -1.36
N ALA A 31 4.50 2.12 -1.65
CA ALA A 31 3.14 2.66 -1.56
C ALA A 31 2.28 2.17 -2.72
N ALA A 32 2.80 2.22 -3.93
CA ALA A 32 2.14 1.82 -5.17
C ALA A 32 0.72 2.41 -5.31
N ASP A 33 0.59 3.72 -5.04
CA ASP A 33 -0.68 4.42 -5.22
C ASP A 33 -1.02 4.55 -6.72
N GLU A 34 -2.29 4.79 -7.05
CA GLU A 34 -2.77 4.89 -8.44
C GLU A 34 -1.97 5.89 -9.27
N ASP A 35 -1.66 7.05 -8.67
CA ASP A 35 -0.94 8.16 -9.31
C ASP A 35 0.57 8.07 -9.10
N THR A 36 1.08 6.93 -8.61
CA THR A 36 2.53 6.76 -8.42
C THR A 36 3.22 6.74 -9.77
N ASP A 37 4.09 7.71 -9.99
CA ASP A 37 4.92 7.88 -11.16
C ASP A 37 6.38 8.06 -10.76
N PHE A 38 7.29 7.58 -11.63
CA PHE A 38 8.72 7.66 -11.44
C PHE A 38 9.33 8.55 -12.55
N PRO A 39 10.47 9.22 -12.29
CA PRO A 39 11.10 10.05 -13.30
C PRO A 39 11.55 9.22 -14.52
N VAL A 40 11.41 9.80 -15.72
CA VAL A 40 11.91 9.19 -16.97
C VAL A 40 13.44 9.34 -17.06
N GLU A 41 13.96 10.46 -16.61
CA GLU A 41 15.40 10.74 -16.58
C GLU A 41 15.90 10.95 -15.14
N GLY A 42 16.99 10.26 -14.78
CA GLY A 42 17.61 10.36 -13.46
C GLY A 42 16.80 9.68 -12.36
N TYR A 43 17.03 10.10 -11.13
CA TYR A 43 16.36 9.58 -9.93
C TYR A 43 15.93 10.75 -9.04
N ASP A 44 14.80 10.60 -8.35
CA ASP A 44 14.40 11.52 -7.28
C ASP A 44 15.18 11.18 -6.00
N GLU A 45 16.37 11.78 -5.84
CA GLU A 45 17.29 11.48 -4.74
C GLU A 45 16.64 11.57 -3.34
N LYS A 46 15.63 12.45 -3.17
CA LYS A 46 14.91 12.61 -1.89
C LYS A 46 14.04 11.40 -1.54
N ASN A 47 13.63 10.68 -2.57
CA ASN A 47 12.76 9.51 -2.43
C ASN A 47 13.53 8.19 -2.46
N LEU A 48 14.81 8.18 -2.84
CA LEU A 48 15.61 6.96 -2.82
C LEU A 48 15.84 6.45 -1.40
N VAL A 49 15.66 5.15 -1.24
CA VAL A 49 15.92 4.40 0.00
C VAL A 49 16.69 3.13 -0.30
N VAL A 50 17.49 2.66 0.65
CA VAL A 50 18.09 1.33 0.58
C VAL A 50 17.02 0.33 1.01
N ALA A 51 16.51 -0.46 0.05
CA ALA A 51 15.42 -1.41 0.28
C ALA A 51 15.91 -2.65 1.04
N ASP A 52 17.06 -3.19 0.64
CA ASP A 52 17.73 -4.33 1.27
C ASP A 52 19.15 -4.46 0.72
N GLY A 53 20.00 -5.25 1.39
CA GLY A 53 21.35 -5.53 0.92
C GLY A 53 22.10 -6.49 1.82
N PHE A 54 23.22 -6.99 1.31
CA PHE A 54 24.17 -7.79 2.08
C PHE A 54 25.61 -7.45 1.69
N GLU A 55 26.52 -7.72 2.61
CA GLU A 55 27.95 -7.72 2.37
C GLU A 55 28.63 -8.80 3.20
N ASN A 56 29.57 -9.56 2.60
CA ASN A 56 30.30 -10.64 3.26
C ASN A 56 29.36 -11.62 4.00
N HIS A 57 28.27 -12.02 3.33
CA HIS A 57 27.22 -12.94 3.83
C HIS A 57 26.42 -12.40 5.04
N LYS A 58 26.50 -11.10 5.34
CA LYS A 58 25.71 -10.46 6.40
C LYS A 58 24.74 -9.45 5.79
N ARG A 59 23.51 -9.44 6.25
CA ARG A 59 22.56 -8.38 5.88
C ARG A 59 23.04 -7.05 6.41
N MET A 60 22.94 -6.05 5.54
CA MET A 60 23.33 -4.67 5.82
C MET A 60 22.09 -3.79 5.79
N ALA A 61 21.97 -2.91 6.77
CA ALA A 61 20.90 -1.90 6.81
C ALA A 61 21.53 -0.51 6.84
N PHE A 62 21.02 0.41 6.04
CA PHE A 62 21.45 1.80 5.97
C PHE A 62 20.25 2.72 6.19
N ALA A 63 20.42 3.74 7.01
CA ALA A 63 19.38 4.71 7.29
C ALA A 63 19.08 5.62 6.09
N SER A 64 20.06 5.75 5.17
CA SER A 64 19.93 6.57 3.95
C SER A 64 20.87 6.10 2.85
N VAL A 65 20.57 6.52 1.62
CA VAL A 65 21.46 6.31 0.46
C VAL A 65 22.83 7.03 0.67
N GLY A 66 22.82 8.17 1.35
CA GLY A 66 24.07 8.88 1.70
C GLY A 66 24.97 8.08 2.63
N GLU A 67 24.41 7.29 3.55
CA GLU A 67 25.17 6.38 4.40
C GLU A 67 25.76 5.21 3.60
N LEU A 68 24.96 4.61 2.71
CA LEU A 68 25.46 3.60 1.77
C LEU A 68 26.59 4.14 0.91
N ASN A 69 26.45 5.32 0.30
CA ASN A 69 27.47 5.91 -0.55
C ASN A 69 28.79 6.12 0.20
N ARG A 70 28.74 6.63 1.43
CA ARG A 70 29.91 6.77 2.30
C ARG A 70 30.57 5.42 2.58
N HIS A 71 29.80 4.41 2.89
CA HIS A 71 30.31 3.05 3.09
C HIS A 71 30.99 2.49 1.83
N LEU A 72 30.42 2.72 0.64
CA LEU A 72 31.02 2.30 -0.63
C LEU A 72 32.34 3.05 -0.91
N GLU A 73 32.42 4.35 -0.60
CA GLU A 73 33.62 5.17 -0.76
C GLU A 73 34.74 4.69 0.19
N GLU A 74 34.44 4.48 1.47
CA GLU A 74 35.40 4.01 2.46
C GLU A 74 36.01 2.64 2.12
N THR A 75 35.18 1.77 1.49
CA THR A 75 35.62 0.43 1.10
C THR A 75 36.10 0.35 -0.36
N GLY A 76 36.08 1.48 -1.10
CA GLY A 76 36.19 1.53 -2.56
C GLY A 76 37.58 1.22 -3.13
N SER A 77 38.68 1.50 -2.42
CA SER A 77 40.03 1.49 -2.99
C SER A 77 40.55 0.11 -3.48
N GLN A 78 39.86 -0.98 -3.11
CA GLN A 78 40.22 -2.36 -3.51
C GLN A 78 39.04 -3.17 -4.09
N ASN A 79 37.92 -2.52 -4.34
CA ASN A 79 36.68 -3.20 -4.77
C ASN A 79 36.19 -2.68 -6.13
N ALA A 80 35.57 -3.55 -6.89
CA ALA A 80 34.85 -3.21 -8.11
C ALA A 80 33.35 -3.13 -7.81
N TYR A 81 32.69 -2.08 -8.26
CA TYR A 81 31.26 -1.88 -8.12
C TYR A 81 30.59 -1.83 -9.49
N LEU A 82 29.51 -2.60 -9.65
CA LEU A 82 28.64 -2.54 -10.80
C LEU A 82 27.31 -1.91 -10.37
N PHE A 83 26.95 -0.81 -11.01
CA PHE A 83 25.65 -0.17 -10.86
C PHE A 83 24.76 -0.57 -12.04
N THR A 84 23.61 -1.17 -11.76
CA THR A 84 22.65 -1.60 -12.77
C THR A 84 21.31 -0.92 -12.51
N PRO A 85 20.77 -0.13 -13.44
CA PRO A 85 19.51 0.57 -13.26
C PRO A 85 18.32 -0.39 -13.21
N ILE A 86 17.32 -0.03 -12.42
CA ILE A 86 16.02 -0.70 -12.34
C ILE A 86 15.00 0.25 -12.97
N HIS A 87 14.45 -0.14 -14.12
CA HIS A 87 13.48 0.65 -14.86
C HIS A 87 12.19 -0.13 -15.04
N PHE A 88 11.04 0.53 -14.89
CA PHE A 88 9.76 0.05 -15.35
C PHE A 88 9.46 0.76 -16.67
N ARG A 89 9.66 0.06 -17.78
CA ARG A 89 9.67 0.67 -19.15
C ARG A 89 10.69 1.81 -19.22
N GLU A 90 10.22 3.07 -19.34
CA GLU A 90 11.05 4.27 -19.45
C GLU A 90 11.29 4.97 -18.10
N GLN A 91 10.67 4.51 -17.03
CA GLN A 91 10.70 5.16 -15.72
C GLN A 91 11.80 4.58 -14.83
N SER A 92 12.59 5.46 -14.21
CA SER A 92 13.71 5.12 -13.34
C SER A 92 13.22 4.87 -11.92
N VAL A 93 13.14 3.61 -11.52
CA VAL A 93 12.66 3.19 -10.19
C VAL A 93 13.77 3.15 -9.15
N GLY A 94 14.99 2.87 -9.59
CA GLY A 94 16.14 2.73 -8.71
C GLY A 94 17.33 2.05 -9.39
N TYR A 95 18.21 1.49 -8.60
CA TYR A 95 19.36 0.75 -9.10
C TYR A 95 19.82 -0.33 -8.12
N LEU A 96 20.50 -1.32 -8.68
CA LEU A 96 21.22 -2.38 -7.98
C LEU A 96 22.71 -2.01 -7.94
N VAL A 97 23.35 -2.10 -6.79
CA VAL A 97 24.79 -2.02 -6.64
C VAL A 97 25.33 -3.38 -6.28
N MET A 98 26.26 -3.88 -7.08
CA MET A 98 26.94 -5.16 -6.84
C MET A 98 28.42 -4.93 -6.55
N LYS A 99 28.91 -5.49 -5.46
CA LYS A 99 30.33 -5.45 -5.05
C LYS A 99 31.01 -6.74 -5.47
N ASN A 100 32.11 -6.64 -6.23
CA ASN A 100 32.99 -7.74 -6.62
C ASN A 100 32.21 -8.93 -7.21
N GLY A 101 31.37 -8.67 -8.21
CA GLY A 101 30.53 -9.67 -8.87
C GLY A 101 31.33 -10.65 -9.72
N ARG A 102 32.13 -11.54 -9.11
CA ARG A 102 33.02 -12.49 -9.80
C ARG A 102 32.26 -13.48 -10.68
N PHE A 103 31.01 -13.81 -10.33
CA PHE A 103 30.18 -14.70 -11.14
C PHE A 103 29.86 -14.14 -12.55
N LEU A 104 30.01 -12.83 -12.75
CA LEU A 104 29.80 -12.19 -14.05
C LEU A 104 30.79 -12.69 -15.12
N TYR A 105 31.99 -13.13 -14.71
CA TYR A 105 33.00 -13.67 -15.62
C TYR A 105 32.63 -15.08 -16.13
N ASP A 106 31.94 -15.84 -15.29
CA ASP A 106 31.63 -17.26 -15.57
C ASP A 106 30.17 -17.46 -15.97
N ASN A 107 29.31 -16.44 -15.80
CA ASN A 107 27.87 -16.55 -15.98
C ASN A 107 27.33 -15.51 -16.95
N PRO A 108 27.05 -15.86 -18.23
CA PRO A 108 26.50 -14.94 -19.21
C PRO A 108 25.04 -14.54 -18.93
N TYR A 109 24.38 -15.19 -17.96
CA TYR A 109 22.95 -15.01 -17.67
C TYR A 109 22.65 -13.86 -16.71
N TYR A 110 23.61 -13.00 -16.39
CA TYR A 110 23.35 -11.83 -15.53
C TYR A 110 22.21 -10.97 -16.05
N TYR A 111 22.17 -10.74 -17.36
CA TYR A 111 21.09 -9.98 -18.00
C TYR A 111 19.72 -10.62 -17.76
N ASP A 112 19.61 -11.94 -17.83
CA ASP A 112 18.36 -12.67 -17.61
C ASP A 112 17.95 -12.60 -16.13
N ILE A 113 18.91 -12.70 -15.20
CA ILE A 113 18.67 -12.52 -13.76
C ILE A 113 18.13 -11.12 -13.50
N HIS A 114 18.83 -10.09 -13.99
CA HIS A 114 18.43 -8.69 -13.83
C HIS A 114 17.05 -8.43 -14.45
N SER A 115 16.82 -8.88 -15.69
CA SER A 115 15.52 -8.76 -16.36
C SER A 115 14.40 -9.44 -15.59
N THR A 116 14.66 -10.60 -14.99
CA THR A 116 13.69 -11.31 -14.16
C THR A 116 13.37 -10.53 -12.89
N ILE A 117 14.37 -9.95 -12.22
CA ILE A 117 14.19 -9.09 -11.05
C ILE A 117 13.31 -7.90 -11.41
N VAL A 118 13.64 -7.18 -12.46
CA VAL A 118 12.89 -5.99 -12.90
C VAL A 118 11.42 -6.37 -13.21
N LYS A 119 11.20 -7.43 -13.98
CA LYS A 119 9.84 -7.93 -14.30
C LYS A 119 9.05 -8.33 -13.06
N THR A 120 9.70 -8.97 -12.09
CA THR A 120 9.07 -9.37 -10.83
C THR A 120 8.64 -8.14 -10.03
N LEU A 121 9.52 -7.15 -9.88
CA LEU A 121 9.21 -5.90 -9.19
C LEU A 121 8.11 -5.11 -9.90
N GLU A 122 8.16 -5.00 -11.23
CA GLU A 122 7.13 -4.32 -12.02
C GLU A 122 5.76 -5.02 -11.90
N THR A 123 5.75 -6.34 -11.96
CA THR A 123 4.51 -7.12 -11.81
C THR A 123 3.89 -6.92 -10.43
N GLN A 124 4.71 -6.99 -9.39
CA GLN A 124 4.26 -6.76 -8.01
C GLN A 124 3.76 -5.33 -7.80
N PHE A 125 4.42 -4.34 -8.41
CA PHE A 125 4.00 -2.94 -8.36
C PHE A 125 2.62 -2.75 -8.99
N LYS A 126 2.42 -3.26 -10.21
CA LYS A 126 1.12 -3.21 -10.89
C LYS A 126 0.02 -3.92 -10.13
N GLN A 127 0.32 -5.11 -9.58
CA GLN A 127 -0.65 -5.83 -8.77
C GLN A 127 -1.06 -5.01 -7.54
N LYS A 128 -0.10 -4.39 -6.87
CA LYS A 128 -0.38 -3.55 -5.70
C LYS A 128 -1.19 -2.31 -6.05
N GLN A 129 -0.90 -1.65 -7.19
CA GLN A 129 -1.72 -0.55 -7.69
C GLN A 129 -3.17 -0.97 -7.95
N LEU A 130 -3.37 -2.12 -8.61
CA LEU A 130 -4.72 -2.66 -8.86
C LEU A 130 -5.47 -2.99 -7.56
N GLU A 131 -4.80 -3.57 -6.57
CA GLU A 131 -5.39 -3.83 -5.25
C GLU A 131 -5.80 -2.53 -4.56
N ASN A 132 -4.95 -1.50 -4.58
CA ASN A 132 -5.24 -0.20 -3.98
C ASN A 132 -6.42 0.50 -4.70
N ALA A 133 -6.46 0.45 -6.04
CA ALA A 133 -7.56 0.97 -6.84
C ALA A 133 -8.89 0.25 -6.54
N ALA A 134 -8.84 -1.09 -6.50
CA ALA A 134 -10.02 -1.89 -6.17
C ALA A 134 -10.55 -1.58 -4.76
N ASN A 135 -9.67 -1.47 -3.77
CA ASN A 135 -10.05 -1.10 -2.41
C ASN A 135 -10.69 0.29 -2.33
N LYS A 136 -10.14 1.27 -3.06
CA LYS A 136 -10.70 2.62 -3.13
C LYS A 136 -12.08 2.64 -3.77
N LEU A 137 -12.25 1.92 -4.89
CA LEU A 137 -13.56 1.76 -5.53
C LEU A 137 -14.57 1.09 -4.59
N GLN A 138 -14.15 0.04 -3.87
CA GLN A 138 -15.01 -0.64 -2.91
C GLN A 138 -15.40 0.27 -1.74
N MET A 139 -14.49 1.12 -1.24
CA MET A 139 -14.81 2.13 -0.23
C MET A 139 -15.86 3.12 -0.74
N LEU A 140 -15.68 3.67 -1.95
CA LEU A 140 -16.64 4.59 -2.55
C LEU A 140 -18.01 3.93 -2.79
N TYR A 141 -18.03 2.66 -3.19
CA TYR A 141 -19.24 1.90 -3.44
C TYR A 141 -20.04 1.60 -2.16
N ASN A 142 -19.35 1.42 -1.03
CA ASN A 142 -19.94 1.02 0.24
C ASN A 142 -20.21 2.17 1.22
N ARG A 143 -19.81 3.40 0.89
CA ARG A 143 -19.99 4.57 1.76
C ARG A 143 -21.09 5.49 1.25
N ASP A 144 -21.82 6.12 2.18
CA ASP A 144 -22.74 7.19 1.88
C ASP A 144 -21.94 8.49 1.62
N PRO A 145 -22.16 9.17 0.48
CA PRO A 145 -21.33 10.32 0.10
C PRO A 145 -21.54 11.55 1.00
N LEU A 146 -22.68 11.66 1.70
CA LEU A 146 -22.94 12.79 2.60
C LEU A 146 -22.34 12.56 3.98
N THR A 147 -22.58 11.39 4.56
CA THR A 147 -22.27 11.10 5.97
C THR A 147 -20.96 10.36 6.17
N GLY A 148 -20.42 9.71 5.13
CA GLY A 148 -19.19 8.93 5.19
C GLY A 148 -19.30 7.55 5.85
N ILE A 149 -20.42 7.23 6.53
CA ILE A 149 -20.68 5.90 7.09
C ILE A 149 -21.09 4.90 5.99
N CYS A 150 -21.33 3.63 6.34
CA CYS A 150 -21.80 2.65 5.38
C CYS A 150 -23.11 3.10 4.72
N ASN A 151 -23.30 2.76 3.45
CA ASN A 151 -24.55 2.98 2.71
C ASN A 151 -25.43 1.73 2.71
N ARG A 152 -26.60 1.79 2.07
CA ARG A 152 -27.54 0.69 1.93
C ARG A 152 -26.94 -0.54 1.22
N ILE A 153 -26.00 -0.33 0.29
CA ILE A 153 -25.32 -1.43 -0.41
C ILE A 153 -24.46 -2.21 0.58
N ALA A 154 -23.65 -1.49 1.38
CA ALA A 154 -22.84 -2.09 2.44
C ALA A 154 -23.70 -2.86 3.46
N TYR A 155 -24.89 -2.35 3.78
CA TYR A 155 -25.82 -3.09 4.61
C TYR A 155 -26.18 -4.45 4.01
N THR A 156 -26.51 -4.48 2.74
CA THR A 156 -26.93 -5.72 2.04
C THR A 156 -25.77 -6.71 1.88
N ASP A 157 -24.61 -6.22 1.48
CA ASP A 157 -23.51 -7.06 1.02
C ASP A 157 -22.52 -7.42 2.15
N ILE A 158 -22.47 -6.61 3.22
CA ILE A 158 -21.50 -6.78 4.31
C ILE A 158 -22.21 -7.01 5.65
N ILE A 159 -23.09 -6.07 6.06
CA ILE A 159 -23.63 -6.04 7.43
C ILE A 159 -24.58 -7.19 7.67
N ARG A 160 -25.56 -7.37 6.78
CA ARG A 160 -26.55 -8.43 6.87
C ARG A 160 -25.94 -9.84 6.86
N PRO A 161 -24.97 -10.17 5.96
CA PRO A 161 -24.28 -11.46 6.01
C PRO A 161 -23.44 -11.65 7.28
N ALA A 162 -22.78 -10.58 7.78
CA ALA A 162 -22.02 -10.63 9.03
C ALA A 162 -22.92 -10.94 10.23
N PHE A 163 -24.07 -10.27 10.30
CA PHE A 163 -25.10 -10.50 11.32
C PHE A 163 -25.58 -11.96 11.32
N ALA A 164 -25.93 -12.50 10.14
CA ALA A 164 -26.35 -13.90 10.01
C ALA A 164 -25.25 -14.87 10.50
N LYS A 165 -24.00 -14.60 10.16
CA LYS A 165 -22.85 -15.42 10.58
C LYS A 165 -22.61 -15.37 12.10
N TYR A 166 -22.86 -14.22 12.76
CA TYR A 166 -22.78 -14.10 14.20
C TYR A 166 -23.89 -14.90 14.89
N GLN A 167 -25.13 -14.84 14.36
CA GLN A 167 -26.23 -15.65 14.85
C GLN A 167 -25.95 -17.15 14.76
N GLU A 168 -25.43 -17.62 13.61
CA GLU A 168 -25.05 -19.04 13.43
C GLU A 168 -23.98 -19.49 14.46
N LYS A 169 -23.08 -18.60 14.87
CA LYS A 169 -22.06 -18.87 15.88
C LYS A 169 -22.53 -18.70 17.33
N GLY A 170 -23.79 -18.34 17.56
CA GLY A 170 -24.32 -18.06 18.87
C GLY A 170 -23.75 -16.80 19.53
N ILE A 171 -23.20 -15.88 18.75
CA ILE A 171 -22.66 -14.60 19.25
C ILE A 171 -23.85 -13.64 19.38
N ALA A 172 -24.04 -13.10 20.59
CA ALA A 172 -25.07 -12.09 20.83
C ALA A 172 -24.75 -10.81 20.04
N CYS A 173 -25.70 -10.35 19.24
CA CYS A 173 -25.64 -9.08 18.51
C CYS A 173 -27.01 -8.42 18.50
N ALA A 174 -27.03 -7.11 18.43
CA ALA A 174 -28.23 -6.29 18.31
C ALA A 174 -28.24 -5.60 16.95
N LEU A 175 -29.42 -5.36 16.42
CA LEU A 175 -29.66 -4.52 15.25
C LEU A 175 -30.55 -3.37 15.70
N VAL A 176 -30.07 -2.15 15.53
CA VAL A 176 -30.76 -0.92 15.96
C VAL A 176 -31.17 -0.13 14.73
N PHE A 177 -32.44 0.21 14.65
CA PHE A 177 -32.97 1.12 13.64
C PHE A 177 -33.16 2.50 14.26
N VAL A 178 -32.65 3.52 13.59
CA VAL A 178 -32.76 4.93 14.00
C VAL A 178 -33.35 5.71 12.85
N ASP A 179 -34.34 6.53 13.15
CA ASP A 179 -35.03 7.43 12.21
C ASP A 179 -35.02 8.85 12.79
N ALA A 180 -34.78 9.85 11.95
CA ALA A 180 -34.79 11.23 12.41
C ALA A 180 -36.21 11.81 12.37
N ASP A 181 -36.88 11.84 13.53
CA ASP A 181 -38.24 12.35 13.67
C ASP A 181 -38.39 13.76 13.06
N ASP A 182 -39.47 13.93 12.28
CA ASP A 182 -39.83 15.19 11.63
C ASP A 182 -38.75 15.84 10.76
N PHE A 183 -37.83 15.02 10.20
CA PHE A 183 -36.68 15.52 9.39
C PHE A 183 -37.14 16.41 8.23
N LYS A 184 -38.28 16.11 7.61
CA LYS A 184 -38.87 16.98 6.58
C LYS A 184 -39.14 18.40 7.11
N SER A 185 -39.67 18.53 8.33
CA SER A 185 -39.92 19.81 8.95
C SER A 185 -38.62 20.60 9.21
N VAL A 186 -37.53 19.92 9.52
CA VAL A 186 -36.20 20.52 9.63
C VAL A 186 -35.77 21.12 8.30
N ASN A 187 -35.89 20.35 7.20
CA ASN A 187 -35.57 20.84 5.85
C ASN A 187 -36.44 22.02 5.42
N ASP A 188 -37.75 21.94 5.67
CA ASP A 188 -38.70 22.96 5.29
C ASP A 188 -38.49 24.28 6.07
N THR A 189 -37.98 24.18 7.31
CA THR A 189 -37.75 25.35 8.19
C THR A 189 -36.38 25.96 8.02
N TYR A 190 -35.32 25.16 7.92
CA TYR A 190 -33.91 25.59 7.98
C TYR A 190 -33.14 25.39 6.67
N GLY A 191 -33.77 24.76 5.69
CA GLY A 191 -33.17 24.44 4.39
C GLY A 191 -32.38 23.12 4.38
N HIS A 192 -32.15 22.61 3.17
CA HIS A 192 -31.49 21.31 2.95
C HIS A 192 -30.04 21.25 3.46
N GLU A 193 -29.29 22.37 3.38
CA GLU A 193 -27.92 22.42 3.88
C GLU A 193 -27.84 22.19 5.41
N PHE A 194 -28.82 22.71 6.14
CA PHE A 194 -28.93 22.46 7.58
C PHE A 194 -29.35 21.01 7.86
N GLY A 195 -30.30 20.47 7.09
CA GLY A 195 -30.69 19.06 7.17
C GLY A 195 -29.52 18.13 6.92
N ASP A 196 -28.67 18.41 5.94
CA ASP A 196 -27.45 17.65 5.67
C ASP A 196 -26.49 17.64 6.88
N GLN A 197 -26.30 18.79 7.54
CA GLN A 197 -25.51 18.86 8.77
C GLN A 197 -26.08 18.03 9.92
N VAL A 198 -27.41 18.01 10.05
CA VAL A 198 -28.11 17.16 11.04
C VAL A 198 -27.82 15.68 10.77
N LEU A 199 -27.96 15.21 9.52
CA LEU A 199 -27.66 13.84 9.14
C LEU A 199 -26.20 13.47 9.38
N ILE A 200 -25.26 14.37 9.04
CA ILE A 200 -23.82 14.18 9.31
C ILE A 200 -23.60 14.03 10.83
N ARG A 201 -24.25 14.87 11.64
CA ARG A 201 -24.07 14.80 13.10
C ARG A 201 -24.66 13.54 13.71
N ILE A 202 -25.83 13.08 13.24
CA ILE A 202 -26.42 11.80 13.64
C ILE A 202 -25.45 10.65 13.33
N ALA A 203 -24.93 10.61 12.09
CA ALA A 203 -23.98 9.60 11.67
C ALA A 203 -22.72 9.56 12.55
N GLN A 204 -22.15 10.73 12.86
CA GLN A 204 -20.99 10.84 13.74
C GLN A 204 -21.26 10.29 15.15
N VAL A 205 -22.39 10.65 15.74
CA VAL A 205 -22.75 10.17 17.08
C VAL A 205 -22.95 8.65 17.07
N LEU A 206 -23.63 8.13 16.06
CA LEU A 206 -23.82 6.69 15.92
C LEU A 206 -22.50 5.93 15.72
N GLU A 207 -21.56 6.52 14.97
CA GLU A 207 -20.24 5.91 14.75
C GLU A 207 -19.36 5.99 16.02
N GLU A 208 -19.41 7.12 16.77
CA GLU A 208 -18.70 7.31 18.06
C GLU A 208 -19.16 6.30 19.12
N GLU A 209 -20.47 6.00 19.19
CA GLU A 209 -21.06 5.09 20.15
C GLU A 209 -21.07 3.62 19.70
N CYS A 210 -20.74 3.36 18.44
CA CYS A 210 -20.70 2.01 17.88
C CYS A 210 -19.48 1.24 18.40
N PRO A 211 -19.60 0.00 18.89
CA PRO A 211 -18.48 -0.83 19.28
C PRO A 211 -17.49 -1.02 18.09
N GLN A 212 -16.20 -1.24 18.37
CA GLN A 212 -15.16 -1.45 17.35
C GLN A 212 -15.49 -2.56 16.31
N GLN A 213 -16.33 -3.53 16.68
CA GLN A 213 -16.76 -4.63 15.82
C GLN A 213 -18.16 -4.40 15.23
N GLY A 214 -18.76 -3.25 15.49
CA GLY A 214 -20.07 -2.88 14.97
C GLY A 214 -20.00 -2.16 13.64
N TYR A 215 -21.16 -1.93 13.06
CA TYR A 215 -21.31 -1.20 11.81
C TYR A 215 -22.39 -0.15 11.97
N VAL A 216 -22.22 1.00 11.33
CA VAL A 216 -23.26 2.02 11.22
C VAL A 216 -23.50 2.30 9.74
N CYS A 217 -24.77 2.32 9.34
CA CYS A 217 -25.20 2.44 7.97
C CYS A 217 -26.30 3.50 7.83
N ARG A 218 -26.21 4.36 6.83
CA ARG A 218 -27.34 5.16 6.36
C ARG A 218 -28.12 4.34 5.34
N TYR A 219 -29.32 3.89 5.74
CA TYR A 219 -30.12 2.98 4.95
C TYR A 219 -31.05 3.71 3.96
N GLY A 220 -31.56 4.88 4.35
CA GLY A 220 -32.43 5.74 3.58
C GLY A 220 -32.10 7.21 3.78
N GLY A 221 -32.99 8.11 3.41
CA GLY A 221 -32.82 9.56 3.53
C GLY A 221 -32.41 10.00 4.94
N ASP A 222 -33.21 9.66 5.92
CA ASP A 222 -33.10 9.96 7.35
C ASP A 222 -33.05 8.70 8.24
N GLU A 223 -32.97 7.52 7.62
CA GLU A 223 -32.97 6.22 8.28
C GLU A 223 -31.53 5.68 8.43
N PHE A 224 -31.21 5.22 9.64
CA PHE A 224 -29.91 4.61 9.97
C PHE A 224 -30.09 3.23 10.62
N ILE A 225 -29.07 2.39 10.47
CA ILE A 225 -29.00 1.05 11.06
C ILE A 225 -27.61 0.91 11.72
N GLY A 226 -27.61 0.44 12.95
CA GLY A 226 -26.41 0.15 13.72
C GLY A 226 -26.43 -1.22 14.40
#